data_220fbfecac55ad974222be7f939c9f2b
#
_entry.id   220fbfecac55ad974222be7f939c9f2b
#
_cell.length_a   1.000
_cell.length_b   1.000
_cell.length_c   1.000
_cell.angle_alpha   90.00
_cell.angle_beta   90.00
_cell.angle_gamma   90.00
#
_symmetry.space_group_name_H-M   'P 1'
#
loop_
_entity.id
_entity.type
_entity.pdbx_description
1 polymer ?
#
loop_
_entity_poly.entity_id
_entity_poly.type
_entity_poly.pdbx_seq_one_letter_code
_entity_poly.pdbx_strand_id
1 'polypeptide(L)'
;MTLDIAMGASTNTVLHLLAVAQEGEVDFKMQDIDALSRKVPFLCKLSPNWQKYSIQEENRAGGILGILGELAKGNLLDLSCKRVNGATLGEDIKKYSITGETIDPEAKRIYSSAPGGKFSNVMGSQDAQWESLDTDRENGCIRDIEHAYMKDGGMAVLFGNIAQDGCVVKTAGVAPELWHFEGPAVCFDSQEDACEGILEAK
;
A
#
# COMPACT_ATOMS: atom_id res chain seq x y z
N MET A 1 -5.04 6.75 4.76
CA MET A 1 -3.98 7.29 3.85
C MET A 1 -2.60 6.74 4.17
N THR A 2 -2.12 6.78 5.42
CA THR A 2 -0.78 6.26 5.80
C THR A 2 -0.55 4.81 5.36
N LEU A 3 -1.50 3.92 5.62
CA LEU A 3 -1.44 2.52 5.16
C LEU A 3 -1.37 2.42 3.63
N ASP A 4 -2.23 3.16 2.93
CA ASP A 4 -2.27 3.15 1.47
C ASP A 4 -0.92 3.56 0.86
N ILE A 5 -0.33 4.62 1.40
CA ILE A 5 1.01 5.10 0.99
C ILE A 5 2.08 4.02 1.25
N ALA A 6 2.05 3.36 2.41
CA ALA A 6 3.01 2.31 2.75
C ALA A 6 2.88 1.04 1.87
N MET A 7 1.75 0.88 1.19
CA MET A 7 1.50 -0.20 0.22
C MET A 7 1.72 0.23 -1.24
N GLY A 8 2.33 1.39 -1.48
CA GLY A 8 2.59 1.90 -2.82
C GLY A 8 1.43 2.67 -3.44
N ALA A 9 0.46 3.02 -2.63
CA ALA A 9 -0.68 3.89 -2.89
C ALA A 9 -1.60 3.48 -4.06
N SER A 10 -2.85 3.84 -3.93
CA SER A 10 -3.85 3.76 -5.00
C SER A 10 -4.43 5.15 -5.28
N THR A 11 -4.45 5.56 -6.53
CA THR A 11 -5.07 6.83 -6.93
C THR A 11 -6.57 6.85 -6.62
N ASN A 12 -7.24 5.68 -6.62
CA ASN A 12 -8.62 5.55 -6.20
C ASN A 12 -8.82 5.90 -4.71
N THR A 13 -7.86 5.54 -3.86
CA THR A 13 -7.91 5.87 -2.43
C THR A 13 -7.91 7.38 -2.21
N VAL A 14 -7.16 8.14 -3.01
CA VAL A 14 -7.18 9.62 -2.95
C VAL A 14 -8.58 10.15 -3.17
N LEU A 15 -9.25 9.72 -4.25
CA LEU A 15 -10.61 10.15 -4.57
C LEU A 15 -11.59 9.83 -3.45
N HIS A 16 -11.55 8.59 -2.97
CA HIS A 16 -12.50 8.12 -1.96
C HIS A 16 -12.25 8.73 -0.59
N LEU A 17 -11.00 8.89 -0.15
CA LEU A 17 -10.72 9.48 1.15
C LEU A 17 -11.01 10.98 1.19
N LEU A 18 -10.77 11.72 0.12
CA LEU A 18 -11.16 13.12 0.04
C LEU A 18 -12.68 13.27 0.09
N ALA A 19 -13.43 12.40 -0.61
CA ALA A 19 -14.89 12.39 -0.54
C ALA A 19 -15.41 12.05 0.86
N VAL A 20 -14.83 11.01 1.51
CA VAL A 20 -15.20 10.66 2.90
C VAL A 20 -14.86 11.77 3.89
N ALA A 21 -13.72 12.45 3.71
CA ALA A 21 -13.33 13.57 4.54
C ALA A 21 -14.31 14.73 4.41
N GLN A 22 -14.75 15.03 3.18
CA GLN A 22 -15.76 16.07 2.91
C GLN A 22 -17.09 15.72 3.57
N GLU A 23 -17.61 14.51 3.39
CA GLU A 23 -18.86 14.05 4.02
C GLU A 23 -18.78 14.03 5.54
N GLY A 24 -17.61 13.69 6.08
CA GLY A 24 -17.35 13.65 7.52
C GLY A 24 -16.95 15.00 8.13
N GLU A 25 -16.95 16.09 7.34
CA GLU A 25 -16.53 17.45 7.75
C GLU A 25 -15.10 17.45 8.36
N VAL A 26 -14.21 16.59 7.83
CA VAL A 26 -12.81 16.51 8.22
C VAL A 26 -11.97 17.37 7.28
N ASP A 27 -11.21 18.31 7.84
CA ASP A 27 -10.27 19.13 7.05
C ASP A 27 -9.06 18.31 6.61
N PHE A 28 -9.20 17.59 5.49
CA PHE A 28 -8.18 16.75 4.88
C PHE A 28 -8.09 17.06 3.38
N LYS A 29 -6.91 17.41 2.91
CA LYS A 29 -6.68 17.97 1.57
C LYS A 29 -5.57 17.24 0.82
N MET A 30 -5.41 17.55 -0.46
CA MET A 30 -4.32 17.02 -1.31
C MET A 30 -2.93 17.31 -0.73
N GLN A 31 -2.75 18.48 -0.10
CA GLN A 31 -1.49 18.84 0.55
C GLN A 31 -1.14 17.94 1.73
N ASP A 32 -2.15 17.45 2.46
CA ASP A 32 -1.95 16.50 3.57
C ASP A 32 -1.49 15.15 3.05
N ILE A 33 -2.01 14.73 1.89
CA ILE A 33 -1.59 13.51 1.22
C ILE A 33 -0.12 13.59 0.80
N ASP A 34 0.29 14.71 0.18
CA ASP A 34 1.70 14.93 -0.18
C ASP A 34 2.61 14.95 1.06
N ALA A 35 2.19 15.64 2.11
CA ALA A 35 2.95 15.71 3.36
C ALA A 35 3.09 14.33 4.03
N LEU A 36 2.06 13.51 3.98
CA LEU A 36 2.12 12.12 4.46
C LEU A 36 3.04 11.26 3.60
N SER A 37 2.93 11.38 2.28
CA SER A 37 3.75 10.58 1.36
C SER A 37 5.24 10.83 1.51
N ARG A 38 5.64 12.05 1.88
CA ARG A 38 7.05 12.39 2.16
C ARG A 38 7.58 11.81 3.46
N LYS A 39 6.69 11.36 4.36
CA LYS A 39 7.06 10.83 5.70
C LYS A 39 6.90 9.33 5.81
N VAL A 40 5.98 8.76 5.06
CA VAL A 40 5.60 7.36 5.16
C VAL A 40 6.40 6.55 4.15
N PRO A 41 7.26 5.62 4.58
CA PRO A 41 8.04 4.79 3.66
C PRO A 41 7.15 3.75 2.96
N PHE A 42 7.59 3.32 1.77
CA PHE A 42 6.96 2.24 1.02
C PHE A 42 7.44 0.88 1.55
N LEU A 43 6.59 0.20 2.31
CA LEU A 43 6.94 -0.99 3.09
C LEU A 43 6.49 -2.31 2.46
N CYS A 44 5.45 -2.29 1.62
CA CYS A 44 4.87 -3.51 1.07
C CYS A 44 4.60 -3.37 -0.43
N LYS A 45 5.36 -4.12 -1.25
CA LYS A 45 5.28 -4.04 -2.71
C LYS A 45 4.68 -5.32 -3.29
N LEU A 46 3.49 -5.21 -3.87
CA LEU A 46 2.67 -6.31 -4.38
C LEU A 46 2.40 -6.20 -5.87
N SER A 47 2.01 -7.31 -6.49
CA SER A 47 1.41 -7.31 -7.82
C SER A 47 0.13 -6.42 -7.82
N PRO A 48 -0.12 -5.62 -8.88
CA PRO A 48 0.58 -5.60 -10.17
C PRO A 48 1.86 -4.73 -10.20
N ASN A 49 2.18 -3.98 -9.15
CA ASN A 49 3.35 -3.10 -9.12
C ASN A 49 4.68 -3.88 -9.15
N TRP A 50 4.65 -5.12 -8.70
CA TRP A 50 5.79 -6.03 -8.72
C TRP A 50 5.33 -7.49 -8.77
N GLN A 51 5.96 -8.29 -9.63
CA GLN A 51 5.55 -9.67 -9.90
C GLN A 51 5.98 -10.67 -8.80
N LYS A 52 6.88 -10.27 -7.90
CA LYS A 52 7.47 -11.20 -6.91
C LYS A 52 6.48 -11.64 -5.84
N TYR A 53 5.61 -10.76 -5.37
CA TYR A 53 4.69 -11.02 -4.27
C TYR A 53 3.24 -10.76 -4.68
N SER A 54 2.36 -11.64 -4.27
CA SER A 54 0.91 -11.52 -4.37
C SER A 54 0.28 -11.11 -3.04
N ILE A 55 -1.02 -10.87 -3.03
CA ILE A 55 -1.77 -10.57 -1.80
C ILE A 55 -1.76 -11.75 -0.80
N GLN A 56 -1.58 -12.98 -1.27
CA GLN A 56 -1.47 -14.14 -0.40
C GLN A 56 -0.16 -14.13 0.40
N GLU A 57 0.95 -13.70 -0.20
CA GLU A 57 2.22 -13.56 0.52
C GLU A 57 2.18 -12.40 1.50
N GLU A 58 1.47 -11.31 1.18
CA GLU A 58 1.24 -10.22 2.13
C GLU A 58 0.46 -10.73 3.35
N ASN A 59 -0.63 -11.50 3.14
CA ASN A 59 -1.36 -12.12 4.24
C ASN A 59 -0.44 -13.01 5.09
N ARG A 60 0.36 -13.87 4.48
CA ARG A 60 1.35 -14.72 5.17
C ARG A 60 2.36 -13.91 5.99
N ALA A 61 2.66 -12.69 5.56
CA ALA A 61 3.56 -11.76 6.26
C ALA A 61 2.88 -10.96 7.39
N GLY A 62 1.62 -11.26 7.72
CA GLY A 62 0.86 -10.63 8.79
C GLY A 62 -0.21 -9.66 8.33
N GLY A 63 -0.43 -9.56 7.02
CA GLY A 63 -1.51 -8.79 6.44
C GLY A 63 -1.42 -7.29 6.74
N ILE A 64 -2.56 -6.63 6.64
CA ILE A 64 -2.72 -5.21 6.95
C ILE A 64 -2.19 -4.85 8.35
N LEU A 65 -2.45 -5.69 9.36
CA LEU A 65 -1.96 -5.44 10.72
C LEU A 65 -0.45 -5.61 10.83
N GLY A 66 0.18 -6.43 9.98
CA GLY A 66 1.63 -6.52 9.88
C GLY A 66 2.25 -5.21 9.38
N ILE A 67 1.69 -4.61 8.33
CA ILE A 67 2.13 -3.31 7.80
C ILE A 67 1.91 -2.20 8.84
N LEU A 68 0.72 -2.16 9.45
CA LEU A 68 0.42 -1.19 10.51
C LEU A 68 1.36 -1.36 11.72
N GLY A 69 1.77 -2.58 12.03
CA GLY A 69 2.77 -2.86 13.06
C GLY A 69 4.13 -2.21 12.77
N GLU A 70 4.61 -2.31 11.53
CA GLU A 70 5.87 -1.64 11.15
C GLU A 70 5.73 -0.11 11.15
N LEU A 71 4.60 0.43 10.68
CA LEU A 71 4.30 1.87 10.77
C LEU A 71 4.22 2.37 12.22
N ALA A 72 3.67 1.56 13.12
CA ALA A 72 3.59 1.87 14.55
C ALA A 72 4.97 1.98 15.21
N LYS A 73 5.91 1.11 14.85
CA LYS A 73 7.31 1.18 15.32
C LYS A 73 7.98 2.50 14.91
N GLY A 74 7.58 3.06 13.76
CA GLY A 74 8.04 4.37 13.28
C GLY A 74 7.29 5.57 13.83
N ASN A 75 6.36 5.39 14.76
CA ASN A 75 5.49 6.46 15.28
C ASN A 75 4.69 7.20 14.18
N LEU A 76 4.26 6.48 13.16
CA LEU A 76 3.53 7.03 12.01
C LEU A 76 2.00 6.88 12.14
N LEU A 77 1.52 6.34 13.25
CA LEU A 77 0.10 6.07 13.52
C LEU A 77 -0.32 6.54 14.90
N ASP A 78 -1.59 6.96 15.01
CA ASP A 78 -2.25 7.10 16.31
C ASP A 78 -2.81 5.74 16.74
N LEU A 79 -2.16 5.11 17.72
CA LEU A 79 -2.51 3.79 18.22
C LEU A 79 -3.71 3.81 19.19
N SER A 80 -4.16 4.98 19.61
CA SER A 80 -5.30 5.14 20.54
C SER A 80 -6.66 5.07 19.82
N CYS A 81 -6.67 5.20 18.50
CA CYS A 81 -7.91 5.14 17.70
C CYS A 81 -8.67 3.84 17.92
N LYS A 82 -9.97 3.97 18.23
CA LYS A 82 -10.85 2.82 18.42
C LYS A 82 -11.26 2.19 17.11
N ARG A 83 -11.36 0.87 17.13
CA ARG A 83 -11.85 0.05 16.02
C ARG A 83 -13.28 -0.43 16.28
N VAL A 84 -13.92 -0.99 15.25
CA VAL A 84 -15.30 -1.48 15.31
C VAL A 84 -15.51 -2.60 16.35
N ASN A 85 -14.47 -3.35 16.71
CA ASN A 85 -14.50 -4.38 17.74
C ASN A 85 -14.36 -3.83 19.16
N GLY A 86 -14.26 -2.49 19.33
CA GLY A 86 -14.10 -1.81 20.61
C GLY A 86 -12.67 -1.71 21.12
N ALA A 87 -11.73 -2.47 20.57
CA ALA A 87 -10.31 -2.37 20.87
C ALA A 87 -9.68 -1.12 20.25
N THR A 88 -8.53 -0.70 20.75
CA THR A 88 -7.70 0.28 20.10
C THR A 88 -6.88 -0.34 18.97
N LEU A 89 -6.41 0.48 18.03
CA LEU A 89 -5.52 0.02 16.96
C LEU A 89 -4.25 -0.64 17.52
N GLY A 90 -3.69 -0.06 18.59
CA GLY A 90 -2.49 -0.61 19.25
C GLY A 90 -2.72 -1.98 19.88
N GLU A 91 -3.89 -2.21 20.51
CA GLU A 91 -4.26 -3.51 21.07
C GLU A 91 -4.40 -4.58 19.98
N ASP A 92 -5.03 -4.25 18.86
CA ASP A 92 -5.18 -5.19 17.75
C ASP A 92 -3.85 -5.48 17.05
N ILE A 93 -3.01 -4.48 16.81
CA ILE A 93 -1.67 -4.69 16.27
C ILE A 93 -0.89 -5.65 17.17
N LYS A 94 -0.92 -5.43 18.49
CA LYS A 94 -0.24 -6.31 19.44
C LYS A 94 -0.80 -7.74 19.44
N LYS A 95 -2.12 -7.89 19.42
CA LYS A 95 -2.79 -9.19 19.41
C LYS A 95 -2.47 -10.00 18.16
N TYR A 96 -2.49 -9.36 16.98
CA TYR A 96 -2.32 -10.04 15.70
C TYR A 96 -0.90 -9.95 15.13
N SER A 97 0.08 -9.46 15.90
CA SER A 97 1.49 -9.44 15.49
C SER A 97 2.01 -10.87 15.28
N ILE A 98 2.74 -11.07 14.18
CA ILE A 98 3.47 -12.32 13.90
C ILE A 98 4.97 -12.19 14.13
N THR A 99 5.45 -11.01 14.52
CA THR A 99 6.87 -10.72 14.79
C THR A 99 7.17 -10.59 16.28
N GLY A 100 6.20 -10.85 17.15
CA GLY A 100 6.39 -10.86 18.60
C GLY A 100 7.05 -12.16 19.09
N GLU A 101 7.46 -12.18 20.38
CA GLU A 101 8.04 -13.38 21.02
C GLU A 101 7.04 -14.54 21.05
N THR A 102 5.76 -14.24 21.21
CA THR A 102 4.67 -15.23 21.18
C THR A 102 3.60 -14.77 20.20
N ILE A 103 3.27 -15.65 19.26
CA ILE A 103 2.20 -15.40 18.28
C ILE A 103 0.90 -15.95 18.83
N ASP A 104 -0.15 -15.10 18.86
CA ASP A 104 -1.50 -15.54 19.20
C ASP A 104 -1.95 -16.69 18.28
N PRO A 105 -2.48 -17.82 18.81
CA PRO A 105 -2.91 -18.95 18.01
C PRO A 105 -3.94 -18.61 16.93
N GLU A 106 -4.83 -17.65 17.19
CA GLU A 106 -5.79 -17.18 16.21
C GLU A 106 -5.11 -16.41 15.08
N ALA A 107 -4.17 -15.53 15.40
CA ALA A 107 -3.35 -14.82 14.41
C ALA A 107 -2.57 -15.80 13.51
N LYS A 108 -1.93 -16.80 14.13
CA LYS A 108 -1.22 -17.85 13.37
C LYS A 108 -2.16 -18.58 12.42
N ARG A 109 -3.35 -18.97 12.88
CA ARG A 109 -4.36 -19.66 12.06
C ARG A 109 -4.81 -18.80 10.87
N ILE A 110 -5.07 -17.51 11.11
CA ILE A 110 -5.52 -16.57 10.06
C ILE A 110 -4.44 -16.41 9.00
N TYR A 111 -3.22 -16.09 9.40
CA TYR A 111 -2.16 -15.76 8.46
C TYR A 111 -1.50 -16.96 7.78
N SER A 112 -1.66 -18.17 8.32
CA SER A 112 -1.25 -19.39 7.63
C SER A 112 -2.30 -19.97 6.68
N SER A 113 -3.52 -19.45 6.68
CA SER A 113 -4.63 -19.99 5.89
C SER A 113 -4.64 -19.57 4.41
N ALA A 114 -3.65 -18.84 3.95
CA ALA A 114 -3.50 -18.54 2.53
C ALA A 114 -3.19 -19.82 1.72
N PRO A 115 -3.62 -19.90 0.45
CA PRO A 115 -3.45 -21.09 -0.37
C PRO A 115 -2.00 -21.33 -0.78
N GLY A 116 -1.08 -21.54 0.15
CA GLY A 116 0.30 -22.03 0.06
C GLY A 116 1.08 -21.79 -1.25
N GLY A 117 0.81 -20.70 -1.98
CA GLY A 117 1.37 -20.41 -3.29
C GLY A 117 0.84 -21.31 -4.42
N LYS A 118 -0.10 -22.20 -4.13
CA LYS A 118 -0.72 -23.08 -5.15
C LYS A 118 -1.97 -22.44 -5.69
N PHE A 119 -1.97 -22.13 -6.95
CA PHE A 119 -3.19 -21.75 -7.67
C PHE A 119 -4.05 -23.01 -7.87
N SER A 120 -5.27 -23.03 -7.35
CA SER A 120 -6.20 -24.12 -7.53
C SER A 120 -7.59 -23.59 -7.86
N ASN A 121 -8.20 -24.16 -8.90
CA ASN A 121 -9.59 -23.94 -9.27
C ASN A 121 -10.55 -24.92 -8.59
N VAL A 122 -10.04 -25.78 -7.71
CA VAL A 122 -10.86 -26.77 -7.01
C VAL A 122 -11.55 -26.10 -5.84
N MET A 123 -12.89 -26.20 -5.79
CA MET A 123 -13.67 -25.72 -4.67
C MET A 123 -13.29 -26.49 -3.39
N GLY A 124 -13.04 -25.79 -2.28
CA GLY A 124 -12.54 -26.39 -1.04
C GLY A 124 -11.02 -26.44 -0.91
N SER A 125 -10.27 -25.85 -1.85
CA SER A 125 -8.80 -25.77 -1.78
C SER A 125 -8.28 -24.83 -0.68
N GLN A 126 -9.16 -24.17 0.08
CA GLN A 126 -8.82 -23.33 1.25
C GLN A 126 -8.24 -24.13 2.42
N ASP A 127 -8.22 -25.44 2.34
CA ASP A 127 -7.52 -26.29 3.31
C ASP A 127 -5.99 -26.24 3.19
N ALA A 128 -5.47 -25.69 2.09
CA ALA A 128 -4.05 -25.48 1.91
C ALA A 128 -3.55 -24.35 2.84
N GLN A 129 -2.57 -24.67 3.67
CA GLN A 129 -1.97 -23.73 4.62
C GLN A 129 -0.48 -23.58 4.33
N TRP A 130 0.05 -22.39 4.69
CA TRP A 130 1.47 -22.16 4.71
C TRP A 130 2.12 -22.97 5.85
N GLU A 131 3.24 -23.60 5.56
CA GLU A 131 4.04 -24.31 6.60
C GLU A 131 4.64 -23.33 7.63
N SER A 132 4.98 -22.12 7.18
CA SER A 132 5.55 -21.07 8.02
C SER A 132 5.03 -19.70 7.62
N LEU A 133 4.95 -18.77 8.57
CA LEU A 133 4.70 -17.36 8.33
C LEU A 133 5.96 -16.68 7.78
N ASP A 134 5.78 -15.58 7.04
CA ASP A 134 6.88 -14.74 6.60
C ASP A 134 7.14 -13.65 7.64
N THR A 135 8.19 -13.81 8.42
CA THR A 135 8.63 -12.84 9.43
C THR A 135 9.87 -12.04 9.00
N ASP A 136 10.36 -12.26 7.77
CA ASP A 136 11.50 -11.52 7.22
C ASP A 136 11.09 -10.07 6.91
N ARG A 137 11.59 -9.14 7.71
CA ARG A 137 11.33 -7.70 7.56
C ARG A 137 12.42 -6.96 6.79
N GLU A 138 13.50 -7.64 6.47
CA GLU A 138 14.59 -7.10 5.66
C GLU A 138 14.35 -7.33 4.15
N ASN A 139 14.06 -8.58 3.77
CA ASN A 139 13.96 -8.99 2.37
C ASN A 139 12.59 -9.57 1.98
N GLY A 140 11.69 -9.70 2.95
CA GLY A 140 10.35 -10.26 2.79
C GLY A 140 9.37 -9.35 2.04
N CYS A 141 8.10 -9.78 2.04
CA CYS A 141 7.01 -9.06 1.40
C CYS A 141 6.71 -7.71 2.09
N ILE A 142 6.57 -7.76 3.43
CA ILE A 142 6.44 -6.59 4.29
C ILE A 142 7.81 -6.30 4.89
N ARG A 143 8.32 -5.10 4.67
CA ARG A 143 9.62 -4.66 5.19
C ARG A 143 9.47 -3.72 6.36
N ASP A 144 10.51 -3.64 7.20
CA ASP A 144 10.60 -2.60 8.21
C ASP A 144 11.02 -1.25 7.59
N ILE A 145 11.08 -0.21 8.43
CA ILE A 145 11.39 1.15 7.99
C ILE A 145 12.81 1.29 7.45
N GLU A 146 13.77 0.55 8.02
CA GLU A 146 15.17 0.62 7.60
C GLU A 146 15.38 -0.01 6.22
N HIS A 147 14.63 -1.09 5.91
CA HIS A 147 14.72 -1.85 4.67
C HIS A 147 13.59 -1.53 3.68
N ALA A 148 12.87 -0.44 3.89
CA ALA A 148 11.77 0.00 3.02
C ALA A 148 12.18 -0.01 1.54
N TYR A 149 11.24 -0.34 0.65
CA TYR A 149 11.46 -0.28 -0.80
C TYR A 149 11.80 1.12 -1.29
N MET A 150 11.20 2.15 -0.65
CA MET A 150 11.51 3.56 -0.83
C MET A 150 11.38 4.26 0.51
N LYS A 151 12.18 5.29 0.76
CA LYS A 151 12.18 6.07 2.01
C LYS A 151 10.96 6.97 2.15
N ASP A 152 10.41 7.39 1.03
CA ASP A 152 9.15 8.12 0.89
C ASP A 152 8.07 7.22 0.29
N GLY A 153 6.83 7.67 0.34
CA GLY A 153 5.69 6.90 -0.14
C GLY A 153 5.69 6.71 -1.65
N GLY A 154 4.94 5.72 -2.10
CA GLY A 154 4.81 5.39 -3.51
C GLY A 154 3.90 6.35 -4.30
N MET A 155 3.60 7.55 -3.78
CA MET A 155 2.73 8.55 -4.39
C MET A 155 3.28 9.95 -4.17
N ALA A 156 3.09 10.85 -5.14
CA ALA A 156 3.38 12.27 -5.01
C ALA A 156 2.20 13.10 -5.52
N VAL A 157 2.02 14.29 -4.94
CA VAL A 157 1.12 15.31 -5.48
C VAL A 157 1.98 16.38 -6.14
N LEU A 158 1.72 16.61 -7.43
CA LEU A 158 2.43 17.61 -8.23
C LEU A 158 1.52 18.79 -8.50
N PHE A 159 2.10 19.98 -8.48
CA PHE A 159 1.41 21.24 -8.75
C PHE A 159 2.07 21.96 -9.92
N GLY A 160 1.28 22.63 -10.72
CA GLY A 160 1.80 23.40 -11.86
C GLY A 160 0.70 24.20 -12.56
N ASN A 161 1.08 24.89 -13.62
CA ASN A 161 0.14 25.73 -14.39
C ASN A 161 -1.01 24.95 -15.05
N ILE A 162 -0.81 23.64 -15.30
CA ILE A 162 -1.86 22.75 -15.85
C ILE A 162 -2.65 22.10 -14.72
N ALA A 163 -2.02 21.83 -13.56
CA ALA A 163 -2.64 21.19 -12.40
C ALA A 163 -2.53 22.11 -11.17
N GLN A 164 -3.27 23.21 -11.19
CA GLN A 164 -3.20 24.23 -10.12
C GLN A 164 -3.66 23.69 -8.77
N ASP A 165 -4.68 22.83 -8.76
CA ASP A 165 -5.21 22.18 -7.56
C ASP A 165 -4.49 20.87 -7.22
N GLY A 166 -3.48 20.51 -8.00
CA GLY A 166 -2.68 19.31 -7.84
C GLY A 166 -3.10 18.15 -8.73
N CYS A 167 -2.14 17.30 -9.04
CA CYS A 167 -2.36 16.00 -9.66
C CYS A 167 -1.58 14.92 -8.93
N VAL A 168 -2.06 13.69 -9.00
CA VAL A 168 -1.48 12.55 -8.29
C VAL A 168 -0.63 11.72 -9.25
N VAL A 169 0.59 11.42 -8.83
CA VAL A 169 1.50 10.51 -9.53
C VAL A 169 1.82 9.32 -8.62
N LYS A 170 1.64 8.11 -9.14
CA LYS A 170 2.05 6.89 -8.46
C LYS A 170 3.55 6.65 -8.69
N THR A 171 4.40 7.25 -7.86
CA THR A 171 5.86 7.20 -7.98
C THR A 171 6.42 5.79 -7.82
N ALA A 172 5.73 4.92 -7.07
CA ALA A 172 6.08 3.50 -6.94
C ALA A 172 6.14 2.74 -8.28
N GLY A 173 5.45 3.23 -9.30
CA GLY A 173 5.43 2.66 -10.66
C GLY A 173 6.29 3.39 -11.67
N VAL A 174 6.98 4.48 -11.28
CA VAL A 174 7.82 5.29 -12.16
C VAL A 174 9.28 4.94 -11.93
N ALA A 175 9.99 4.59 -13.02
CA ALA A 175 11.43 4.33 -12.95
C ALA A 175 12.18 5.62 -12.56
N PRO A 176 13.20 5.55 -11.68
CA PRO A 176 13.89 6.74 -11.17
C PRO A 176 14.46 7.66 -12.28
N GLU A 177 14.89 7.11 -13.38
CA GLU A 177 15.39 7.84 -14.54
C GLU A 177 14.33 8.69 -15.24
N LEU A 178 13.04 8.41 -15.00
CA LEU A 178 11.91 9.14 -15.54
C LEU A 178 11.32 10.17 -14.57
N TRP A 179 11.88 10.30 -13.36
CA TRP A 179 11.39 11.28 -12.39
C TRP A 179 11.63 12.72 -12.84
N HIS A 180 12.60 12.92 -13.68
CA HIS A 180 12.80 14.19 -14.41
C HIS A 180 12.72 13.90 -15.89
N PHE A 181 11.66 14.38 -16.52
CA PHE A 181 11.40 14.19 -17.95
C PHE A 181 10.97 15.49 -18.60
N GLU A 182 11.55 15.79 -19.75
CA GLU A 182 11.20 16.93 -20.58
C GLU A 182 11.09 16.49 -22.04
N GLY A 183 10.05 16.94 -22.72
CA GLY A 183 9.83 16.58 -24.12
C GLY A 183 8.63 17.28 -24.74
N PRO A 184 8.43 17.14 -26.05
CA PRO A 184 7.26 17.67 -26.73
C PRO A 184 5.99 16.94 -26.25
N ALA A 185 4.89 17.70 -26.06
CA ALA A 185 3.59 17.14 -25.72
C ALA A 185 2.79 16.83 -27.00
N VAL A 186 2.10 15.69 -26.99
CA VAL A 186 1.05 15.35 -27.95
C VAL A 186 -0.27 15.31 -27.22
N CYS A 187 -1.25 16.09 -27.67
CA CYS A 187 -2.57 16.18 -27.04
C CYS A 187 -3.58 15.32 -27.81
N PHE A 188 -4.47 14.65 -27.05
CA PHE A 188 -5.57 13.86 -27.57
C PHE A 188 -6.88 14.33 -26.92
N ASP A 189 -7.98 14.29 -27.66
CA ASP A 189 -9.28 14.74 -27.19
C ASP A 189 -10.10 13.62 -26.48
N SER A 190 -9.66 12.35 -26.64
CA SER A 190 -10.30 11.21 -26.02
C SER A 190 -9.28 10.17 -25.54
N GLN A 191 -9.72 9.27 -24.65
CA GLN A 191 -8.93 8.12 -24.20
C GLN A 191 -8.66 7.16 -25.36
N GLU A 192 -9.64 6.95 -26.24
CA GLU A 192 -9.57 6.07 -27.38
C GLU A 192 -8.48 6.55 -28.34
N ASP A 193 -8.49 7.84 -28.71
CA ASP A 193 -7.47 8.45 -29.58
C ASP A 193 -6.07 8.38 -28.94
N ALA A 194 -5.98 8.60 -27.62
CA ALA A 194 -4.72 8.50 -26.89
C ALA A 194 -4.18 7.05 -26.91
N CYS A 195 -5.03 6.06 -26.68
CA CYS A 195 -4.64 4.66 -26.73
C CYS A 195 -4.17 4.26 -28.13
N GLU A 196 -4.91 4.65 -29.16
CA GLU A 196 -4.54 4.38 -30.55
C GLU A 196 -3.19 5.05 -30.91
N GLY A 197 -3.05 6.35 -30.60
CA GLY A 197 -1.82 7.09 -30.85
C GLY A 197 -0.59 6.54 -30.11
N ILE A 198 -0.73 6.07 -28.87
CA ILE A 198 0.36 5.46 -28.09
C ILE A 198 0.72 4.06 -28.63
N LEU A 199 -0.28 3.25 -28.99
CA LEU A 199 -0.05 1.90 -29.49
C LEU A 199 0.48 1.90 -30.93
N GLU A 200 0.13 2.89 -31.74
CA GLU A 200 0.57 3.05 -33.11
C GLU A 200 1.85 3.89 -33.24
N ALA A 201 2.28 4.56 -32.16
CA ALA A 201 3.54 5.30 -32.16
C ALA A 201 4.71 4.36 -32.43
N LYS A 202 5.22 4.43 -33.64
CA LYS A 202 6.37 3.68 -34.15
C LYS A 202 7.62 4.53 -34.03
#